data_8557c9d78175abd5b73696cf740c157b
#
_entry.id   8557c9d78175abd5b73696cf740c157b
#
_cell.length_a   1.000
_cell.length_b   1.000
_cell.length_c   1.000
_cell.angle_alpha   90.00
_cell.angle_beta   90.00
_cell.angle_gamma   90.00
#
_symmetry.space_group_name_H-M   'P 1'
#
loop_
_entity.id
_entity.type
_entity.pdbx_description
1 polymer ?
#
loop_
_entity_poly.entity_id
_entity_poly.type
_entity_poly.pdbx_seq_one_letter_code
_entity_poly.pdbx_strand_id
1 'polypeptide(L)'
;MEMTLKNAWKKFVDKYMRSAAEQIDTSKFKDDEIRRYDIVFKGVVQGVGFRYEVWTIAQKLGLVGFVENLSDGSVYAEIQGPENKIVYLIDCLKSVSRIQIEKIKMDEIEVKQESHFEIAN
;
A
#
# COMPACT_ATOMS: atom_id res chain seq x y z
N MET A 1 24.30 -13.73 24.35
CA MET A 1 22.95 -14.09 23.91
C MET A 1 23.02 -14.72 22.53
N GLU A 2 22.64 -15.98 22.44
CA GLU A 2 22.65 -16.66 21.17
C GLU A 2 21.47 -16.21 20.31
N MET A 3 21.74 -15.90 19.06
CA MET A 3 20.71 -15.56 18.09
C MET A 3 20.34 -16.83 17.31
N THR A 4 19.10 -17.28 17.45
CA THR A 4 18.60 -18.42 16.67
C THR A 4 18.41 -18.01 15.21
N LEU A 5 18.37 -19.00 14.30
CA LEU A 5 18.06 -18.76 12.89
C LEU A 5 16.72 -18.02 12.72
N LYS A 6 15.72 -18.38 13.52
CA LYS A 6 14.43 -17.72 13.51
C LYS A 6 14.54 -16.24 13.87
N ASN A 7 15.30 -15.91 14.92
CA ASN A 7 15.49 -14.53 15.35
C ASN A 7 16.33 -13.73 14.34
N ALA A 8 17.33 -14.36 13.74
CA ALA A 8 18.15 -13.74 12.70
C ALA A 8 17.33 -13.41 11.46
N TRP A 9 16.45 -14.35 11.04
CA TRP A 9 15.54 -14.15 9.91
C TRP A 9 14.55 -13.03 10.19
N LYS A 10 13.95 -12.99 11.38
CA LYS A 10 13.03 -11.93 11.79
C LYS A 10 13.71 -10.57 11.76
N LYS A 11 14.92 -10.47 12.29
CA LYS A 11 15.71 -9.23 12.26
C LYS A 11 16.00 -8.77 10.84
N PHE A 12 16.33 -9.72 9.96
CA PHE A 12 16.57 -9.44 8.54
C PHE A 12 15.29 -8.90 7.89
N VAL A 13 14.15 -9.59 8.09
CA VAL A 13 12.85 -9.18 7.55
C VAL A 13 12.47 -7.79 8.07
N ASP A 14 12.59 -7.56 9.38
CA ASP A 14 12.27 -6.27 9.99
C ASP A 14 13.12 -5.13 9.41
N LYS A 15 14.40 -5.40 9.12
CA LYS A 15 15.32 -4.40 8.59
C LYS A 15 15.07 -4.09 7.11
N TYR A 16 14.85 -5.12 6.28
CA TYR A 16 14.78 -4.97 4.82
C TYR A 16 13.37 -4.95 4.26
N MET A 17 12.40 -5.49 5.02
CA MET A 17 11.00 -5.58 4.61
C MET A 17 10.09 -4.70 5.45
N ARG A 18 10.67 -3.77 6.19
CA ARG A 18 9.92 -2.87 7.06
C ARG A 18 8.94 -2.04 6.24
N SER A 19 7.69 -1.97 6.70
CA SER A 19 6.66 -1.20 6.01
C SER A 19 6.89 0.30 6.15
N ALA A 20 6.65 1.03 5.06
CA ALA A 20 6.65 2.49 5.07
C ALA A 20 5.56 3.07 6.00
N ALA A 21 4.53 2.28 6.33
CA ALA A 21 3.45 2.70 7.22
C ALA A 21 3.94 3.10 8.62
N GLU A 22 5.05 2.52 9.09
CA GLU A 22 5.60 2.84 10.41
C GLU A 22 6.08 4.28 10.55
N GLN A 23 6.34 4.94 9.42
CA GLN A 23 6.84 6.31 9.38
C GLN A 23 5.70 7.35 9.30
N ILE A 24 4.45 6.93 9.20
CA ILE A 24 3.33 7.82 8.95
C ILE A 24 2.83 8.45 10.24
N ASP A 25 2.78 9.77 10.27
CA ASP A 25 2.13 10.56 11.31
C ASP A 25 0.74 10.99 10.82
N THR A 26 -0.29 10.27 11.28
CA THR A 26 -1.67 10.50 10.84
C THR A 26 -2.28 11.80 11.38
N SER A 27 -1.66 12.43 12.39
CA SER A 27 -2.17 13.67 12.98
C SER A 27 -2.00 14.89 12.06
N LYS A 28 -1.18 14.79 11.03
CA LYS A 28 -0.84 15.90 10.14
C LYS A 28 -1.77 16.05 8.93
N PHE A 29 -2.72 15.13 8.74
CA PHE A 29 -3.66 15.22 7.62
C PHE A 29 -4.81 16.14 7.97
N LYS A 30 -5.10 17.08 7.07
CA LYS A 30 -6.31 17.90 7.14
C LYS A 30 -7.49 17.10 6.59
N ASP A 31 -8.71 17.46 7.00
CA ASP A 31 -9.91 16.87 6.44
C ASP A 31 -9.97 17.12 4.95
N ASP A 32 -10.44 16.13 4.21
CA ASP A 32 -10.55 16.19 2.75
C ASP A 32 -11.72 15.34 2.29
N GLU A 33 -12.10 15.50 1.03
CA GLU A 33 -13.22 14.79 0.44
C GLU A 33 -12.95 13.29 0.32
N ILE A 34 -13.96 12.50 0.62
CA ILE A 34 -13.92 11.05 0.42
C ILE A 34 -14.12 10.76 -1.06
N ARG A 35 -13.16 10.04 -1.64
CA ARG A 35 -13.19 9.62 -3.04
C ARG A 35 -12.79 8.16 -3.13
N ARG A 36 -13.12 7.56 -4.26
CA ARG A 36 -12.68 6.19 -4.58
C ARG A 36 -12.02 6.20 -5.95
N TYR A 37 -10.89 5.51 -6.03
CA TYR A 37 -10.16 5.36 -7.29
C TYR A 37 -9.90 3.89 -7.56
N ASP A 38 -10.00 3.48 -8.82
CA ASP A 38 -9.37 2.26 -9.26
C ASP A 38 -7.99 2.61 -9.84
N ILE A 39 -6.99 1.79 -9.55
CA ILE A 39 -5.60 2.10 -9.86
C ILE A 39 -4.91 0.84 -10.37
N VAL A 40 -4.22 0.98 -11.51
CA VAL A 40 -3.34 -0.06 -12.03
C VAL A 40 -1.90 0.42 -11.91
N PHE A 41 -1.09 -0.36 -11.21
CA PHE A 41 0.34 -0.10 -11.05
C PHE A 41 1.11 -1.06 -11.95
N LYS A 42 2.02 -0.52 -12.77
CA LYS A 42 2.90 -1.30 -13.64
C LYS A 42 4.36 -1.01 -13.31
N GLY A 43 5.20 -2.04 -13.45
CA GLY A 43 6.62 -1.96 -13.14
C GLY A 43 7.08 -3.17 -12.36
N VAL A 44 8.06 -3.01 -11.48
CA VAL A 44 8.50 -4.05 -10.56
C VAL A 44 7.62 -3.94 -9.30
N VAL A 45 6.43 -4.55 -9.40
CA VAL A 45 5.36 -4.43 -8.39
C VAL A 45 4.86 -5.77 -7.87
N GLN A 46 5.21 -6.90 -8.50
CA GLN A 46 4.91 -8.23 -7.98
C GLN A 46 6.18 -8.90 -7.48
N GLY A 47 6.04 -9.73 -6.43
CA GLY A 47 7.18 -10.43 -5.84
C GLY A 47 8.09 -9.55 -4.99
N VAL A 48 7.66 -8.32 -4.67
CA VAL A 48 8.47 -7.34 -3.91
C VAL A 48 7.76 -6.84 -2.65
N GLY A 49 6.68 -7.52 -2.24
CA GLY A 49 5.90 -7.11 -1.06
C GLY A 49 4.99 -5.92 -1.30
N PHE A 50 4.63 -5.63 -2.54
CA PHE A 50 3.83 -4.46 -2.91
C PHE A 50 2.44 -4.48 -2.27
N ARG A 51 1.71 -5.61 -2.37
CA ARG A 51 0.37 -5.73 -1.80
C ARG A 51 0.40 -5.53 -0.27
N TYR A 52 1.41 -6.07 0.38
CA TYR A 52 1.59 -5.90 1.83
C TYR A 52 1.82 -4.42 2.18
N GLU A 53 2.64 -3.70 1.41
CA GLU A 53 2.87 -2.27 1.63
C GLU A 53 1.59 -1.47 1.42
N VAL A 54 0.84 -1.72 0.36
CA VAL A 54 -0.44 -1.05 0.12
C VAL A 54 -1.38 -1.29 1.29
N TRP A 55 -1.51 -2.54 1.72
CA TRP A 55 -2.39 -2.94 2.81
C TRP A 55 -2.02 -2.26 4.12
N THR A 56 -0.74 -2.27 4.50
CA THR A 56 -0.29 -1.69 5.76
C THR A 56 -0.45 -0.17 5.80
N ILE A 57 -0.14 0.51 4.68
CA ILE A 57 -0.31 1.96 4.58
C ILE A 57 -1.79 2.31 4.61
N ALA A 58 -2.63 1.59 3.87
CA ALA A 58 -4.08 1.80 3.85
C ALA A 58 -4.68 1.63 5.25
N GLN A 59 -4.30 0.58 5.97
CA GLN A 59 -4.73 0.36 7.35
C GLN A 59 -4.35 1.53 8.25
N LYS A 60 -3.11 1.99 8.16
CA LYS A 60 -2.61 3.10 8.97
C LYS A 60 -3.37 4.40 8.69
N LEU A 61 -3.76 4.63 7.45
CA LEU A 61 -4.48 5.82 7.01
C LEU A 61 -6.00 5.70 7.15
N GLY A 62 -6.51 4.53 7.52
CA GLY A 62 -7.96 4.30 7.61
C GLY A 62 -8.64 4.24 6.26
N LEU A 63 -7.92 3.90 5.20
CA LEU A 63 -8.47 3.73 3.86
C LEU A 63 -9.14 2.36 3.74
N VAL A 64 -10.12 2.26 2.87
CA VAL A 64 -10.85 1.01 2.59
C VAL A 64 -10.70 0.64 1.11
N GLY A 65 -10.94 -0.62 0.78
CA GLY A 65 -10.83 -1.14 -0.56
C GLY A 65 -10.08 -2.46 -0.61
N PHE A 66 -9.35 -2.68 -1.69
CA PHE A 66 -8.58 -3.91 -1.86
C PHE A 66 -7.42 -3.73 -2.84
N VAL A 67 -6.50 -4.70 -2.81
CA VAL A 67 -5.37 -4.77 -3.73
C VAL A 67 -5.18 -6.21 -4.18
N GLU A 68 -4.88 -6.41 -5.46
CA GLU A 68 -4.64 -7.74 -6.02
C GLU A 68 -3.62 -7.71 -7.15
N ASN A 69 -2.90 -8.84 -7.30
CA ASN A 69 -2.03 -9.05 -8.45
C ASN A 69 -2.86 -9.46 -9.66
N LEU A 70 -2.53 -8.90 -10.82
CA LEU A 70 -3.11 -9.32 -12.10
C LEU A 70 -2.15 -10.28 -12.83
N SER A 71 -2.69 -11.04 -13.79
CA SER A 71 -1.94 -12.06 -14.52
C SER A 71 -0.84 -11.49 -15.42
N ASP A 72 -0.93 -10.21 -15.79
CA ASP A 72 0.04 -9.54 -16.67
C ASP A 72 1.25 -8.95 -15.91
N GLY A 73 1.34 -9.18 -14.59
CA GLY A 73 2.42 -8.65 -13.76
C GLY A 73 2.11 -7.30 -13.11
N SER A 74 1.00 -6.68 -13.47
CA SER A 74 0.57 -5.43 -12.82
C SER A 74 -0.17 -5.72 -11.51
N VAL A 75 -0.40 -4.66 -10.73
CA VAL A 75 -1.20 -4.71 -9.49
C VAL A 75 -2.38 -3.77 -9.64
N TYR A 76 -3.56 -4.27 -9.31
CA TYR A 76 -4.80 -3.52 -9.32
C TYR A 76 -5.24 -3.22 -7.90
N ALA A 77 -5.73 -2.01 -7.66
CA ALA A 77 -6.29 -1.64 -6.37
C ALA A 77 -7.52 -0.76 -6.55
N GLU A 78 -8.48 -0.91 -5.65
CA GLU A 78 -9.50 0.11 -5.42
C GLU A 78 -9.26 0.68 -4.03
N ILE A 79 -9.13 2.00 -3.93
CA ILE A 79 -8.77 2.68 -2.69
C ILE A 79 -9.75 3.82 -2.44
N GLN A 80 -10.32 3.85 -1.24
CA GLN A 80 -11.31 4.83 -0.86
C GLN A 80 -10.98 5.48 0.47
N GLY A 81 -11.15 6.77 0.52
CA GLY A 81 -10.96 7.59 1.71
C GLY A 81 -10.71 9.04 1.35
N PRO A 82 -10.24 9.85 2.30
CA PRO A 82 -9.83 11.23 2.00
C PRO A 82 -8.79 11.26 0.88
N GLU A 83 -9.01 12.11 -0.10
CA GLU A 83 -8.16 12.16 -1.29
C GLU A 83 -6.68 12.39 -0.95
N ASN A 84 -6.40 13.31 0.00
CA ASN A 84 -5.03 13.57 0.42
C ASN A 84 -4.32 12.33 0.97
N LYS A 85 -5.04 11.44 1.64
CA LYS A 85 -4.49 10.18 2.16
C LYS A 85 -4.23 9.17 1.05
N ILE A 86 -5.07 9.14 0.03
CA ILE A 86 -4.86 8.27 -1.14
C ILE A 86 -3.60 8.70 -1.89
N VAL A 87 -3.45 10.00 -2.15
CA VAL A 87 -2.24 10.55 -2.78
C VAL A 87 -1.00 10.23 -1.95
N TYR A 88 -1.10 10.39 -0.64
CA TYR A 88 0.02 10.10 0.26
C TYR A 88 0.42 8.62 0.22
N LEU A 89 -0.54 7.70 0.16
CA LEU A 89 -0.27 6.28 0.01
C LEU A 89 0.58 6.02 -1.24
N ILE A 90 0.19 6.60 -2.37
CA ILE A 90 0.91 6.44 -3.64
C ILE A 90 2.35 6.97 -3.52
N ASP A 91 2.52 8.14 -2.90
CA ASP A 91 3.84 8.72 -2.69
C ASP A 91 4.72 7.85 -1.79
N CYS A 92 4.14 7.25 -0.76
CA CYS A 92 4.84 6.30 0.09
C CYS A 92 5.33 5.09 -0.69
N LEU A 93 4.49 4.53 -1.57
CA LEU A 93 4.88 3.38 -2.41
C LEU A 93 6.07 3.72 -3.29
N LYS A 94 6.10 4.92 -3.86
CA LYS A 94 7.22 5.40 -4.70
C LYS A 94 8.53 5.52 -3.93
N SER A 95 8.46 5.69 -2.62
CA SER A 95 9.65 5.84 -1.77
C SER A 95 10.29 4.51 -1.36
N VAL A 96 9.61 3.38 -1.57
CA VAL A 96 10.10 2.06 -1.17
C VAL A 96 11.08 1.55 -2.24
N SER A 97 12.35 1.36 -1.87
CA SER A 97 13.43 1.09 -2.84
C SER A 97 13.27 -0.20 -3.63
N ARG A 98 12.65 -1.24 -3.04
CA ARG A 98 12.41 -2.52 -3.72
C ARG A 98 11.24 -2.49 -4.71
N ILE A 99 10.46 -1.41 -4.70
CA ILE A 99 9.31 -1.20 -5.58
C ILE A 99 9.71 -0.21 -6.67
N GLN A 100 9.44 -0.55 -7.93
CA GLN A 100 9.67 0.36 -9.05
C GLN A 100 8.37 0.51 -9.81
N ILE A 101 7.72 1.66 -9.63
CA ILE A 101 6.47 1.98 -10.33
C ILE A 101 6.85 2.74 -11.61
N GLU A 102 6.61 2.12 -12.76
CA GLU A 102 6.90 2.72 -14.06
C GLU A 102 5.70 3.48 -14.62
N LYS A 103 4.48 3.00 -14.30
CA LYS A 103 3.25 3.60 -14.79
C LYS A 103 2.11 3.39 -13.80
N ILE A 104 1.31 4.44 -13.64
CA ILE A 104 0.08 4.39 -12.84
C ILE A 104 -1.07 4.87 -13.72
N LYS A 105 -2.12 4.04 -13.82
CA LYS A 105 -3.39 4.45 -14.40
C LYS A 105 -4.39 4.55 -13.26
N MET A 106 -4.99 5.73 -13.08
CA MET A 106 -5.85 6.04 -11.94
C MET A 106 -7.13 6.72 -12.43
N ASP A 107 -8.28 6.12 -12.13
CA ASP A 107 -9.58 6.63 -12.51
C ASP A 107 -10.47 6.75 -11.28
N GLU A 108 -11.20 7.87 -11.17
CA GLU A 108 -12.17 8.03 -10.09
C GLU A 108 -13.41 7.20 -10.38
N ILE A 109 -13.90 6.49 -9.37
CA ILE A 109 -15.10 5.65 -9.43
C ILE A 109 -16.04 6.00 -8.27
N GLU A 110 -17.24 5.43 -8.27
CA GLU A 110 -18.21 5.67 -7.21
C GLU A 110 -17.74 5.14 -5.87
N VAL A 111 -18.02 5.91 -4.82
CA VAL A 111 -17.80 5.51 -3.42
C VAL A 111 -18.71 4.35 -3.08
N LYS A 112 -18.17 3.36 -2.37
CA LYS A 112 -18.88 2.16 -1.92
C LYS A 112 -18.93 2.11 -0.40
N GLN A 113 -19.88 1.35 0.13
CA GLN A 113 -19.89 1.05 1.57
C GLN A 113 -18.93 -0.09 1.85
N GLU A 114 -17.79 0.24 2.41
CA GLU A 114 -16.77 -0.73 2.85
C GLU A 114 -16.20 -0.27 4.18
N SER A 115 -15.75 -1.23 5.00
CA SER A 115 -15.19 -0.95 6.31
C SER A 115 -13.75 -1.42 6.47
N HIS A 116 -13.22 -2.15 5.51
CA HIS A 116 -11.90 -2.77 5.59
C HIS A 116 -11.09 -2.56 4.32
N PHE A 117 -9.78 -2.70 4.45
CA PHE A 117 -8.88 -2.85 3.31
C PHE A 117 -8.37 -4.28 3.27
N GLU A 118 -8.45 -4.93 2.11
CA GLU A 118 -8.13 -6.34 1.96
C GLU A 118 -7.07 -6.59 0.89
N ILE A 119 -6.28 -7.64 1.10
CA ILE A 119 -5.48 -8.24 0.04
C ILE A 119 -6.35 -9.33 -0.60
N ALA A 120 -6.75 -9.12 -1.86
CA ALA A 120 -7.75 -9.98 -2.50
C ALA A 120 -7.17 -11.30 -3.04
N ASN A 121 -5.87 -11.40 -3.19
CA ASN A 121 -5.18 -12.64 -3.58
C ASN A 121 -3.79 -12.71 -2.95
#